data_9ea8cf5bd7e7719fe3efc84a38a37838
#
_entry.id   9ea8cf5bd7e7719fe3efc84a38a37838
#
_cell.length_a   1.000
_cell.length_b   1.000
_cell.length_c   1.000
_cell.angle_alpha   90.00
_cell.angle_beta   90.00
_cell.angle_gamma   90.00
#
_symmetry.space_group_name_H-M   'P 1'
#
loop_
_entity.id
_entity.type
_entity.pdbx_description
1 polymer ?
#
loop_
_entity_poly.entity_id
_entity_poly.type
_entity_poly.pdbx_seq_one_letter_code
_entity_poly.pdbx_strand_id
1 'polypeptide(L)'
;MLVAIIVAVLAAVVVIVAVAAALALRARRETPSVGRAKGVSELSTVGVGSSPFERRSKAQAAREGDVTVASSEPGAASKKPSDELGRRFAGLAAAAVAIFGALSAKLWSMQIAGSEAYAQAAEENLYTTVKTPAPRGCIYDTNGEALVVNRPSQTVVADPEVADNRDVVRRLSTVLGLPANVVLQRINDAAAGAQSLRVVGEDVRLRDVAFIAEHADAFPGITVEERSQREYPYGALAAHVLGYTSMATPESLENQAAGRDVLAIDTIGSAGVEATYDAYLSGEHGESQVMVDANGRRISVMSDIKDTKGNDLYLTIDARAQYVADAALAKLIAPSGGVIGTGKGSKGAVVALDVTDGSVLVMASFPTFDPTNFTGSIPTELWDKYQEKGAYAPLNNNVVSGQFMAASTFKAFTSLAGLEYGFATEGSSWNCTGKWDGFGTGDVQRCWKHDGHGTLDLHGGIVNSCDTVFYEIGKAFYDHGPAGTGEISETALQDYLGQFGFGEKTDIDLGGEAVGVIPTPAWKAERWQNVPSEATFRGGDYTNMIIGQGDVLVTPLQVACAYAGVAT
;
A
#
# COMPACT_ATOMS: atom_id res chain seq x y z
N MET A 1 -54.60 20.67 -23.81
CA MET A 1 -55.70 19.76 -23.51
C MET A 1 -55.49 19.02 -22.18
N LEU A 2 -54.31 18.50 -21.91
CA LEU A 2 -53.99 17.80 -20.64
C LEU A 2 -54.10 18.70 -19.39
N VAL A 3 -53.62 19.94 -19.46
CA VAL A 3 -53.69 20.93 -18.35
C VAL A 3 -55.17 21.28 -18.01
N ALA A 4 -56.05 21.40 -19.01
CA ALA A 4 -57.44 21.66 -18.78
C ALA A 4 -58.16 20.48 -18.10
N ILE A 5 -57.78 19.26 -18.39
CA ILE A 5 -58.32 18.06 -17.76
C ILE A 5 -57.84 17.97 -16.30
N ILE A 6 -56.56 18.28 -16.03
CA ILE A 6 -55.98 18.26 -14.68
C ILE A 6 -56.63 19.34 -13.80
N VAL A 7 -56.85 20.54 -14.34
CA VAL A 7 -57.56 21.64 -13.64
C VAL A 7 -59.02 21.27 -13.34
N ALA A 8 -59.70 20.61 -14.30
CA ALA A 8 -61.07 20.15 -14.09
C ALA A 8 -61.15 19.05 -13.02
N VAL A 9 -60.19 18.11 -12.98
CA VAL A 9 -60.13 17.06 -11.96
C VAL A 9 -59.82 17.65 -10.59
N LEU A 10 -58.89 18.60 -10.49
CA LEU A 10 -58.56 19.29 -9.25
C LEU A 10 -59.78 20.11 -8.73
N ALA A 11 -60.50 20.81 -9.61
CA ALA A 11 -61.70 21.53 -9.24
C ALA A 11 -62.80 20.59 -8.73
N ALA A 12 -63.00 19.43 -9.38
CA ALA A 12 -63.94 18.40 -8.95
C ALA A 12 -63.57 17.82 -7.56
N VAL A 13 -62.27 17.57 -7.29
CA VAL A 13 -61.77 17.09 -6.00
C VAL A 13 -62.01 18.13 -4.90
N VAL A 14 -61.74 19.40 -5.17
CA VAL A 14 -61.97 20.49 -4.21
C VAL A 14 -63.46 20.62 -3.88
N VAL A 15 -64.36 20.51 -4.86
CA VAL A 15 -65.79 20.54 -4.64
C VAL A 15 -66.24 19.33 -3.81
N ILE A 16 -65.75 18.14 -4.06
CA ILE A 16 -66.07 16.92 -3.29
C ILE A 16 -65.61 17.06 -1.84
N VAL A 17 -64.40 17.56 -1.60
CA VAL A 17 -63.88 17.81 -0.25
C VAL A 17 -64.68 18.90 0.47
N ALA A 18 -65.07 19.97 -0.21
CA ALA A 18 -65.88 21.03 0.36
C ALA A 18 -67.32 20.55 0.73
N VAL A 19 -67.92 19.71 -0.10
CA VAL A 19 -69.24 19.10 0.18
C VAL A 19 -69.13 18.11 1.35
N ALA A 20 -68.06 17.30 1.40
CA ALA A 20 -67.82 16.35 2.50
C ALA A 20 -67.56 17.09 3.83
N ALA A 21 -66.83 18.22 3.82
CA ALA A 21 -66.57 19.04 4.97
C ALA A 21 -67.85 19.76 5.43
N ALA A 22 -68.69 20.28 4.50
CA ALA A 22 -70.00 20.90 4.81
C ALA A 22 -70.98 19.90 5.43
N LEU A 23 -71.01 18.66 4.93
CA LEU A 23 -71.78 17.55 5.50
C LEU A 23 -71.32 17.16 6.90
N ALA A 24 -70.00 17.14 7.11
CA ALA A 24 -69.39 16.84 8.42
C ALA A 24 -69.65 17.97 9.43
N LEU A 25 -69.63 19.24 9.00
CA LEU A 25 -69.99 20.41 9.85
C LEU A 25 -71.47 20.46 10.19
N ARG A 26 -72.35 20.02 9.28
CA ARG A 26 -73.76 19.91 9.52
C ARG A 26 -74.09 18.81 10.55
N ALA A 27 -73.35 17.71 10.55
CA ALA A 27 -73.45 16.62 11.52
C ALA A 27 -72.94 16.99 12.93
N ARG A 28 -72.09 18.02 13.06
CA ARG A 28 -71.59 18.52 14.35
C ARG A 28 -72.46 19.46 15.10
N ARG A 29 -73.60 19.91 14.49
CA ARG A 29 -74.50 20.86 15.11
C ARG A 29 -75.61 20.25 15.97
N GLU A 30 -75.68 18.93 16.05
CA GLU A 30 -76.73 18.23 16.84
C GLU A 30 -76.14 17.19 17.76
N THR A 31 -75.43 17.60 18.81
CA THR A 31 -75.27 16.77 20.04
C THR A 31 -74.97 17.66 21.23
N PRO A 32 -75.71 17.53 22.36
CA PRO A 32 -75.45 18.26 23.56
C PRO A 32 -74.40 17.63 24.45
N SER A 33 -73.72 18.47 25.20
CA SER A 33 -72.69 18.19 26.19
C SER A 33 -73.14 17.32 27.34
N VAL A 34 -72.27 16.44 27.83
CA VAL A 34 -72.14 16.14 29.28
C VAL A 34 -70.84 15.37 29.49
N GLY A 35 -69.95 15.86 30.36
CA GLY A 35 -69.46 15.16 31.51
C GLY A 35 -67.98 14.79 31.51
N ARG A 36 -67.27 15.59 32.21
CA ARG A 36 -65.86 15.53 32.61
C ARG A 36 -65.58 14.39 33.61
N ALA A 37 -64.54 13.61 33.45
CA ALA A 37 -63.80 13.06 34.60
C ALA A 37 -62.35 12.75 34.23
N LYS A 38 -61.51 13.11 35.16
CA LYS A 38 -60.05 13.10 35.21
C LYS A 38 -59.46 11.71 35.53
N GLY A 39 -58.18 11.58 35.23
CA GLY A 39 -57.25 10.70 36.02
C GLY A 39 -56.31 9.94 35.13
N VAL A 40 -55.12 10.40 34.98
CA VAL A 40 -53.85 10.18 35.70
C VAL A 40 -53.10 8.92 35.22
N SER A 41 -51.95 9.18 34.64
CA SER A 41 -50.56 8.74 34.85
C SER A 41 -50.18 7.32 34.50
N GLU A 42 -49.18 7.27 33.85
CA GLU A 42 -47.78 6.97 34.02
C GLU A 42 -47.31 5.59 33.53
N LEU A 43 -46.29 5.70 32.80
CA LEU A 43 -44.93 5.11 32.80
C LEU A 43 -44.73 3.67 32.30
N SER A 44 -43.86 3.68 31.43
CA SER A 44 -42.51 3.06 31.31
C SER A 44 -42.39 1.71 30.63
N THR A 45 -41.61 1.79 29.62
CA THR A 45 -40.32 1.15 29.29
C THR A 45 -40.24 -0.34 29.00
N VAL A 46 -39.52 -0.57 27.91
CA VAL A 46 -38.46 -1.57 27.66
C VAL A 46 -38.86 -2.97 27.20
N GLY A 47 -38.23 -3.35 26.08
CA GLY A 47 -37.66 -4.68 25.88
C GLY A 47 -37.98 -5.40 24.58
N VAL A 48 -37.16 -5.18 23.61
CA VAL A 48 -36.29 -6.13 22.88
C VAL A 48 -36.77 -7.60 22.84
N GLY A 49 -36.82 -8.15 21.60
CA GLY A 49 -36.48 -9.54 21.42
C GLY A 49 -37.31 -10.33 20.44
N SER A 50 -36.72 -10.51 19.27
CA SER A 50 -36.61 -11.74 18.48
C SER A 50 -37.85 -12.53 18.07
N SER A 51 -37.94 -12.69 16.75
CA SER A 51 -38.49 -13.83 15.99
C SER A 51 -37.96 -15.18 16.51
N PRO A 52 -38.46 -16.37 16.20
CA PRO A 52 -38.81 -16.85 14.87
C PRO A 52 -39.94 -17.94 14.77
N PHE A 53 -40.37 -18.16 13.56
CA PHE A 53 -40.68 -19.45 12.86
C PHE A 53 -41.23 -20.67 13.61
N GLU A 54 -42.27 -21.24 13.07
CA GLU A 54 -42.52 -22.61 12.60
C GLU A 54 -43.93 -23.14 12.89
N ARG A 55 -44.65 -23.40 11.85
CA ARG A 55 -45.06 -24.68 11.23
C ARG A 55 -46.17 -25.50 11.89
N ARG A 56 -47.09 -25.83 10.96
CA ARG A 56 -47.89 -27.09 10.81
C ARG A 56 -49.15 -27.25 11.63
N SER A 57 -50.22 -27.32 10.93
CA SER A 57 -50.90 -28.32 10.07
C SER A 57 -51.90 -29.24 10.82
N LYS A 58 -53.08 -29.33 10.20
CA LYS A 58 -54.04 -30.47 10.21
C LYS A 58 -54.84 -30.70 11.50
N ALA A 59 -56.08 -30.97 11.51
CA ALA A 59 -57.06 -31.66 10.69
C ALA A 59 -58.39 -31.62 11.41
N GLN A 60 -59.46 -31.40 10.73
CA GLN A 60 -60.54 -32.30 10.42
C GLN A 60 -61.49 -32.77 11.54
N ALA A 61 -62.72 -32.59 11.24
CA ALA A 61 -63.91 -33.44 11.48
C ALA A 61 -64.91 -33.02 12.57
N ALA A 62 -66.03 -32.51 12.08
CA ALA A 62 -67.32 -33.14 11.96
C ALA A 62 -68.08 -33.46 13.25
N ARG A 63 -69.25 -32.87 13.35
CA ARG A 63 -70.58 -33.54 13.55
C ARG A 63 -71.60 -32.49 13.95
N GLU A 64 -72.55 -32.24 13.12
CA GLU A 64 -73.98 -32.61 13.14
C GLU A 64 -74.72 -32.57 14.48
N GLY A 65 -75.89 -31.94 14.37
CA GLY A 65 -77.10 -32.15 15.21
C GLY A 65 -77.46 -30.86 15.98
N ASP A 66 -78.59 -30.44 16.05
CA ASP A 66 -79.91 -30.67 15.49
C ASP A 66 -80.81 -29.48 15.91
N VAL A 67 -81.89 -29.33 15.26
CA VAL A 67 -82.95 -28.34 15.27
C VAL A 67 -83.67 -28.21 16.62
N THR A 68 -84.05 -27.02 17.02
CA THR A 68 -85.39 -26.76 17.54
C THR A 68 -85.81 -25.29 17.34
N VAL A 69 -86.98 -25.19 16.73
CA VAL A 69 -87.77 -23.97 16.50
C VAL A 69 -88.55 -23.61 17.77
N ALA A 70 -88.59 -22.39 18.14
CA ALA A 70 -89.68 -21.84 18.92
C ALA A 70 -89.93 -20.36 18.54
N SER A 71 -91.12 -20.17 18.07
CA SER A 71 -91.76 -18.89 17.73
C SER A 71 -92.23 -18.11 18.95
N SER A 72 -92.13 -16.78 18.93
CA SER A 72 -93.29 -15.86 19.17
C SER A 72 -92.86 -14.39 19.19
N GLU A 73 -93.67 -13.63 18.58
CA GLU A 73 -93.73 -12.20 18.26
C GLU A 73 -93.87 -11.26 19.49
N PRO A 74 -94.16 -9.93 19.23
CA PRO A 74 -93.37 -8.95 18.45
C PRO A 74 -93.19 -7.61 19.27
N GLY A 75 -92.38 -6.75 18.69
CA GLY A 75 -92.56 -5.32 19.00
C GLY A 75 -91.31 -4.60 19.52
N ALA A 76 -90.63 -3.92 18.62
CA ALA A 76 -90.11 -2.58 18.78
C ALA A 76 -89.40 -2.09 17.54
N ALA A 77 -89.87 -1.01 17.02
CA ALA A 77 -89.34 -0.09 16.02
C ALA A 77 -88.00 -0.35 15.34
N SER A 78 -88.12 -0.57 14.03
CA SER A 78 -87.08 -0.52 13.01
C SER A 78 -86.38 0.87 13.01
N LYS A 79 -85.13 0.92 13.44
CA LYS A 79 -84.16 1.93 13.05
C LYS A 79 -83.62 1.54 11.68
N LYS A 80 -83.78 2.40 10.68
CA LYS A 80 -83.40 2.24 9.29
C LYS A 80 -81.87 1.94 9.19
N PRO A 81 -81.41 0.87 8.55
CA PRO A 81 -79.96 0.49 8.38
C PRO A 81 -79.22 1.39 7.39
N SER A 82 -79.87 2.37 6.73
CA SER A 82 -79.31 3.08 5.58
C SER A 82 -78.28 4.19 5.91
N ASP A 83 -78.30 4.75 7.12
CA ASP A 83 -77.42 5.87 7.43
C ASP A 83 -76.01 5.48 7.93
N GLU A 84 -75.83 4.32 8.56
CA GLU A 84 -74.52 3.86 9.02
C GLU A 84 -73.66 3.32 7.90
N LEU A 85 -74.27 2.65 6.90
CA LEU A 85 -73.58 2.15 5.72
C LEU A 85 -73.11 3.28 4.82
N GLY A 86 -73.94 4.33 4.65
CA GLY A 86 -73.56 5.50 3.88
C GLY A 86 -72.38 6.28 4.50
N ARG A 87 -72.28 6.36 5.83
CA ARG A 87 -71.16 6.96 6.53
C ARG A 87 -69.87 6.18 6.39
N ARG A 88 -69.93 4.87 6.43
CA ARG A 88 -68.78 3.99 6.21
C ARG A 88 -68.26 4.07 4.76
N PHE A 89 -69.14 4.08 3.78
CA PHE A 89 -68.78 4.28 2.37
C PHE A 89 -68.24 5.66 2.09
N ALA A 90 -68.77 6.72 2.71
CA ALA A 90 -68.22 8.08 2.62
C ALA A 90 -66.84 8.18 3.25
N GLY A 91 -66.58 7.50 4.38
CA GLY A 91 -65.25 7.42 5.00
C GLY A 91 -64.23 6.69 4.13
N LEU A 92 -64.61 5.55 3.53
CA LEU A 92 -63.76 4.83 2.60
C LEU A 92 -63.49 5.63 1.31
N ALA A 93 -64.48 6.30 0.76
CA ALA A 93 -64.32 7.17 -0.42
C ALA A 93 -63.37 8.34 -0.11
N ALA A 94 -63.53 9.00 1.06
CA ALA A 94 -62.62 10.08 1.49
C ALA A 94 -61.17 9.56 1.68
N ALA A 95 -61.00 8.40 2.27
CA ALA A 95 -59.66 7.77 2.41
C ALA A 95 -59.04 7.43 1.03
N ALA A 96 -59.83 6.88 0.12
CA ALA A 96 -59.37 6.59 -1.25
C ALA A 96 -58.95 7.87 -1.98
N VAL A 97 -59.79 8.94 -1.92
CA VAL A 97 -59.46 10.23 -2.54
C VAL A 97 -58.20 10.84 -1.92
N ALA A 98 -58.04 10.74 -0.59
CA ALA A 98 -56.83 11.23 0.07
C ALA A 98 -55.58 10.47 -0.36
N ILE A 99 -55.66 9.14 -0.49
CA ILE A 99 -54.56 8.29 -0.98
C ILE A 99 -54.22 8.61 -2.44
N PHE A 100 -55.22 8.64 -3.31
CA PHE A 100 -55.03 9.00 -4.72
C PHE A 100 -54.53 10.44 -4.90
N GLY A 101 -55.03 11.38 -4.09
CA GLY A 101 -54.57 12.76 -4.08
C GLY A 101 -53.10 12.87 -3.65
N ALA A 102 -52.70 12.15 -2.61
CA ALA A 102 -51.30 12.11 -2.16
C ALA A 102 -50.37 11.45 -3.21
N LEU A 103 -50.82 10.35 -3.82
CA LEU A 103 -50.08 9.67 -4.91
C LEU A 103 -49.95 10.57 -6.15
N SER A 104 -51.05 11.27 -6.53
CA SER A 104 -51.05 12.19 -7.66
C SER A 104 -50.14 13.41 -7.39
N ALA A 105 -50.18 13.96 -6.18
CA ALA A 105 -49.30 15.05 -5.76
C ALA A 105 -47.83 14.62 -5.74
N LYS A 106 -47.55 13.41 -5.27
CA LYS A 106 -46.20 12.83 -5.32
C LYS A 106 -45.75 12.61 -6.75
N LEU A 107 -46.61 12.06 -7.59
CA LEU A 107 -46.32 11.83 -9.02
C LEU A 107 -46.07 13.15 -9.76
N TRP A 108 -46.89 14.17 -9.49
CA TRP A 108 -46.71 15.52 -10.03
C TRP A 108 -45.38 16.15 -9.56
N SER A 109 -45.06 16.02 -8.26
CA SER A 109 -43.78 16.47 -7.71
C SER A 109 -42.59 15.79 -8.38
N MET A 110 -42.68 14.49 -8.66
CA MET A 110 -41.58 13.75 -9.32
C MET A 110 -41.50 14.03 -10.83
N GLN A 111 -42.63 14.17 -11.52
CA GLN A 111 -42.65 14.28 -13.00
C GLN A 111 -42.57 15.73 -13.51
N ILE A 112 -42.93 16.74 -12.70
CA ILE A 112 -43.01 18.14 -13.13
C ILE A 112 -42.12 19.03 -12.27
N ALA A 113 -42.28 19.04 -10.94
CA ALA A 113 -41.54 19.95 -10.07
C ALA A 113 -40.06 19.51 -9.86
N GLY A 114 -39.81 18.21 -9.88
CA GLY A 114 -38.48 17.60 -9.72
C GLY A 114 -37.96 16.84 -10.95
N SER A 115 -38.60 17.06 -12.13
CA SER A 115 -38.28 16.25 -13.34
C SER A 115 -36.82 16.32 -13.76
N GLU A 116 -36.19 17.50 -13.66
CA GLU A 116 -34.79 17.67 -14.00
C GLU A 116 -33.86 16.90 -13.04
N ALA A 117 -34.11 17.00 -11.71
CA ALA A 117 -33.34 16.28 -10.71
C ALA A 117 -33.52 14.77 -10.79
N TYR A 118 -34.75 14.30 -11.09
CA TYR A 118 -35.00 12.87 -11.28
C TYR A 118 -34.49 12.35 -12.64
N ALA A 119 -34.49 13.18 -13.69
CA ALA A 119 -33.88 12.85 -14.96
C ALA A 119 -32.35 12.75 -14.83
N GLN A 120 -31.74 13.69 -14.12
CA GLN A 120 -30.31 13.69 -13.86
C GLN A 120 -29.90 12.49 -13.00
N ALA A 121 -30.63 12.19 -11.92
CA ALA A 121 -30.40 11.00 -11.11
C ALA A 121 -30.64 9.69 -11.88
N ALA A 122 -31.57 9.67 -12.83
CA ALA A 122 -31.79 8.52 -13.71
C ALA A 122 -30.65 8.35 -14.73
N GLU A 123 -30.12 9.46 -15.25
CA GLU A 123 -28.95 9.47 -16.12
C GLU A 123 -27.68 9.03 -15.36
N GLU A 124 -27.45 9.55 -14.15
CA GLU A 124 -26.37 9.14 -13.26
C GLU A 124 -26.45 7.65 -12.86
N ASN A 125 -27.64 7.10 -12.69
CA ASN A 125 -27.84 5.69 -12.41
C ASN A 125 -27.77 4.79 -13.66
N LEU A 126 -27.88 5.35 -14.86
CA LEU A 126 -27.81 4.63 -16.13
C LEU A 126 -26.36 4.45 -16.60
N TYR A 127 -25.49 5.37 -16.22
CA TYR A 127 -24.08 5.37 -16.62
C TYR A 127 -23.18 5.20 -15.42
N THR A 128 -22.18 4.34 -15.57
CA THR A 128 -21.10 4.16 -14.59
C THR A 128 -19.76 4.35 -15.28
N THR A 129 -18.88 5.11 -14.67
CA THR A 129 -17.49 5.24 -15.15
C THR A 129 -16.66 4.09 -14.61
N VAL A 130 -16.04 3.34 -15.50
CA VAL A 130 -15.09 2.29 -15.18
C VAL A 130 -13.71 2.78 -15.60
N LYS A 131 -12.77 2.81 -14.65
CA LYS A 131 -11.38 3.18 -14.91
C LYS A 131 -10.56 1.95 -15.26
N THR A 132 -9.61 2.13 -16.20
CA THR A 132 -8.65 1.11 -16.61
C THR A 132 -7.24 1.54 -16.22
N PRO A 133 -6.39 0.62 -15.67
CA PRO A 133 -5.02 0.95 -15.31
C PRO A 133 -4.20 1.35 -16.54
N ALA A 134 -3.35 2.36 -16.37
CA ALA A 134 -2.42 2.80 -17.40
C ALA A 134 -1.13 1.96 -17.39
N PRO A 135 -0.46 1.78 -18.54
CA PRO A 135 0.89 1.24 -18.60
C PRO A 135 1.88 2.16 -17.90
N ARG A 136 2.76 1.60 -17.07
CA ARG A 136 3.83 2.37 -16.43
C ARG A 136 4.91 2.78 -17.44
N GLY A 137 5.68 3.82 -17.13
CA GLY A 137 6.90 4.19 -17.86
C GLY A 137 7.93 3.06 -17.86
N CYS A 138 8.77 2.96 -18.86
CA CYS A 138 9.91 2.04 -18.91
C CYS A 138 11.09 2.61 -18.11
N ILE A 139 12.02 1.74 -17.70
CA ILE A 139 13.25 2.16 -17.00
C ILE A 139 14.44 1.70 -17.83
N TYR A 140 15.33 2.64 -18.13
CA TYR A 140 16.51 2.43 -18.96
C TYR A 140 17.79 2.69 -18.17
N ASP A 141 18.88 2.05 -18.58
CA ASP A 141 20.22 2.35 -18.10
C ASP A 141 20.77 3.64 -18.74
N THR A 142 21.99 4.04 -18.38
CA THR A 142 22.65 5.24 -18.92
C THR A 142 22.90 5.17 -20.44
N ASN A 143 22.92 3.98 -21.03
CA ASN A 143 23.15 3.74 -22.46
C ASN A 143 21.84 3.56 -23.26
N GLY A 144 20.68 3.63 -22.59
CA GLY A 144 19.38 3.37 -23.20
C GLY A 144 18.99 1.89 -23.28
N GLU A 145 19.71 1.01 -22.57
CA GLU A 145 19.31 -0.39 -22.44
C GLU A 145 18.09 -0.51 -21.54
N ALA A 146 17.08 -1.23 -22.01
CA ALA A 146 15.81 -1.33 -21.30
C ALA A 146 15.90 -2.33 -20.14
N LEU A 147 15.95 -1.82 -18.91
CA LEU A 147 16.04 -2.63 -17.69
C LEU A 147 14.67 -3.11 -17.19
N VAL A 148 13.63 -2.28 -17.38
CA VAL A 148 12.25 -2.63 -17.04
C VAL A 148 11.33 -2.13 -18.15
N VAL A 149 10.53 -3.03 -18.67
CA VAL A 149 9.58 -2.76 -19.76
C VAL A 149 8.17 -3.21 -19.42
N ASN A 150 7.26 -2.96 -20.30
CA ASN A 150 5.92 -3.50 -20.24
C ASN A 150 5.71 -4.43 -21.44
N ARG A 151 5.12 -5.58 -21.19
CA ARG A 151 4.66 -6.48 -22.25
C ARG A 151 3.14 -6.61 -22.25
N PRO A 152 2.53 -6.80 -23.44
CA PRO A 152 1.11 -7.15 -23.48
C PRO A 152 0.90 -8.53 -22.84
N SER A 153 -0.14 -8.63 -22.03
CA SER A 153 -0.50 -9.83 -21.31
C SER A 153 -2.00 -10.08 -21.47
N GLN A 154 -2.38 -11.34 -21.69
CA GLN A 154 -3.78 -11.72 -21.82
C GLN A 154 -4.37 -11.98 -20.45
N THR A 155 -5.36 -11.17 -20.07
CA THR A 155 -6.04 -11.25 -18.78
C THR A 155 -7.46 -11.74 -18.98
N VAL A 156 -7.82 -12.83 -18.32
CA VAL A 156 -9.19 -13.35 -18.30
C VAL A 156 -9.96 -12.64 -17.21
N VAL A 157 -11.02 -11.96 -17.60
CA VAL A 157 -11.93 -11.23 -16.70
C VAL A 157 -13.33 -11.82 -16.77
N ALA A 158 -14.06 -11.69 -15.68
CA ALA A 158 -15.41 -12.21 -15.54
C ALA A 158 -16.39 -11.13 -15.07
N ASP A 159 -17.62 -11.18 -15.56
CA ASP A 159 -18.72 -10.45 -14.95
C ASP A 159 -18.97 -10.98 -13.53
N PRO A 160 -19.35 -10.12 -12.56
CA PRO A 160 -19.63 -10.55 -11.18
C PRO A 160 -20.65 -11.69 -11.07
N GLU A 161 -21.63 -11.72 -11.98
CA GLU A 161 -22.70 -12.74 -11.99
C GLU A 161 -22.23 -14.16 -12.34
N VAL A 162 -21.04 -14.29 -12.91
CA VAL A 162 -20.44 -15.60 -13.18
C VAL A 162 -20.23 -16.40 -11.90
N ALA A 163 -20.12 -15.73 -10.73
CA ALA A 163 -20.05 -16.39 -9.43
C ALA A 163 -21.22 -17.37 -9.16
N ASP A 164 -22.41 -17.04 -9.66
CA ASP A 164 -23.62 -17.87 -9.51
C ASP A 164 -23.65 -19.05 -10.49
N ASN A 165 -22.85 -19.00 -11.56
CA ASN A 165 -22.78 -20.05 -12.56
C ASN A 165 -21.65 -21.05 -12.28
N ARG A 166 -21.94 -22.02 -11.43
CA ARG A 166 -20.95 -23.03 -10.98
C ARG A 166 -20.34 -23.85 -12.12
N ASP A 167 -21.05 -24.01 -13.25
CA ASP A 167 -20.53 -24.76 -14.39
C ASP A 167 -19.47 -23.95 -15.15
N VAL A 168 -19.66 -22.64 -15.32
CA VAL A 168 -18.66 -21.75 -15.90
C VAL A 168 -17.45 -21.68 -14.98
N VAL A 169 -17.64 -21.49 -13.67
CA VAL A 169 -16.55 -21.48 -12.68
C VAL A 169 -15.71 -22.76 -12.76
N ARG A 170 -16.34 -23.93 -12.87
CA ARG A 170 -15.64 -25.22 -12.98
C ARG A 170 -14.86 -25.36 -14.29
N ARG A 171 -15.45 -24.96 -15.42
CA ARG A 171 -14.76 -24.97 -16.72
C ARG A 171 -13.57 -24.03 -16.72
N LEU A 172 -13.76 -22.81 -16.20
CA LEU A 172 -12.71 -21.81 -16.08
C LEU A 172 -11.56 -22.30 -15.18
N SER A 173 -11.90 -22.91 -14.04
CA SER A 173 -10.95 -23.58 -13.14
C SER A 173 -10.09 -24.62 -13.89
N THR A 174 -10.71 -25.41 -14.75
CA THR A 174 -10.01 -26.46 -15.52
C THR A 174 -9.08 -25.84 -16.57
N VAL A 175 -9.54 -24.83 -17.30
CA VAL A 175 -8.76 -24.16 -18.36
C VAL A 175 -7.59 -23.40 -17.78
N LEU A 176 -7.82 -22.63 -16.72
CA LEU A 176 -6.77 -21.82 -16.09
C LEU A 176 -5.85 -22.62 -15.16
N GLY A 177 -6.20 -23.88 -14.85
CA GLY A 177 -5.44 -24.69 -13.90
C GLY A 177 -5.51 -24.17 -12.45
N LEU A 178 -6.53 -23.38 -12.12
CA LEU A 178 -6.75 -22.80 -10.80
C LEU A 178 -7.81 -23.60 -10.03
N PRO A 179 -7.70 -23.77 -8.70
CA PRO A 179 -8.77 -24.35 -7.90
C PRO A 179 -10.08 -23.55 -8.02
N ALA A 180 -11.22 -24.22 -8.11
CA ALA A 180 -12.52 -23.56 -8.31
C ALA A 180 -12.90 -22.58 -7.20
N ASN A 181 -12.47 -22.83 -5.96
CA ASN A 181 -12.63 -21.89 -4.85
C ASN A 181 -11.82 -20.61 -5.03
N VAL A 182 -10.64 -20.68 -5.63
CA VAL A 182 -9.80 -19.51 -5.94
C VAL A 182 -10.43 -18.70 -7.07
N VAL A 183 -10.92 -19.35 -8.12
CA VAL A 183 -11.68 -18.71 -9.21
C VAL A 183 -12.89 -17.97 -8.64
N LEU A 184 -13.67 -18.63 -7.78
CA LEU A 184 -14.85 -18.03 -7.15
C LEU A 184 -14.48 -16.86 -6.22
N GLN A 185 -13.40 -16.97 -5.45
CA GLN A 185 -12.91 -15.90 -4.60
C GLN A 185 -12.54 -14.66 -5.43
N ARG A 186 -11.82 -14.84 -6.55
CA ARG A 186 -11.43 -13.74 -7.45
C ARG A 186 -12.65 -13.10 -8.12
N ILE A 187 -13.65 -13.87 -8.52
CA ILE A 187 -14.90 -13.31 -9.08
C ILE A 187 -15.68 -12.50 -8.03
N ASN A 188 -15.65 -12.90 -6.76
CA ASN A 188 -16.34 -12.19 -5.69
C ASN A 188 -15.54 -10.99 -5.13
N ASP A 189 -14.31 -10.81 -5.57
CA ASP A 189 -13.49 -9.67 -5.15
C ASP A 189 -14.01 -8.38 -5.79
N ALA A 190 -14.57 -7.50 -4.98
CA ALA A 190 -15.15 -6.23 -5.41
C ALA A 190 -14.19 -5.04 -5.27
N ALA A 191 -12.89 -5.27 -5.01
CA ALA A 191 -11.90 -4.20 -4.80
C ALA A 191 -11.86 -3.19 -5.95
N ALA A 192 -12.04 -3.65 -7.20
CA ALA A 192 -12.07 -2.79 -8.39
C ALA A 192 -13.41 -2.04 -8.61
N GLY A 193 -14.37 -2.17 -7.69
CA GLY A 193 -15.71 -1.58 -7.80
C GLY A 193 -16.81 -2.61 -8.19
N ALA A 194 -18.06 -2.32 -7.84
CA ALA A 194 -19.16 -3.27 -8.00
C ALA A 194 -19.45 -3.64 -9.47
N GLN A 195 -19.30 -2.70 -10.40
CA GLN A 195 -19.55 -2.86 -11.83
C GLN A 195 -18.32 -3.21 -12.66
N SER A 196 -17.14 -3.26 -12.05
CA SER A 196 -15.91 -3.62 -12.75
C SER A 196 -15.86 -5.11 -13.05
N LEU A 197 -15.25 -5.47 -14.18
CA LEU A 197 -14.93 -6.85 -14.47
C LEU A 197 -13.94 -7.42 -13.45
N ARG A 198 -14.10 -8.67 -13.09
CA ARG A 198 -13.28 -9.36 -12.09
C ARG A 198 -12.10 -10.04 -12.77
N VAL A 199 -10.87 -9.72 -12.34
CA VAL A 199 -9.67 -10.40 -12.83
C VAL A 199 -9.64 -11.82 -12.27
N VAL A 200 -9.77 -12.81 -13.13
CA VAL A 200 -9.74 -14.23 -12.75
C VAL A 200 -8.38 -14.86 -13.02
N GLY A 201 -7.77 -14.53 -14.14
CA GLY A 201 -6.45 -14.99 -14.53
C GLY A 201 -5.64 -13.91 -15.21
N GLU A 202 -4.42 -13.68 -14.75
CA GLU A 202 -3.45 -12.79 -15.38
C GLU A 202 -2.42 -13.62 -16.13
N ASP A 203 -1.82 -13.05 -17.17
CA ASP A 203 -0.78 -13.68 -17.98
C ASP A 203 -1.17 -15.08 -18.48
N VAL A 204 -2.41 -15.19 -18.94
CA VAL A 204 -2.99 -16.46 -19.39
C VAL A 204 -2.35 -16.86 -20.73
N ARG A 205 -1.98 -18.12 -20.84
CA ARG A 205 -1.34 -18.64 -22.06
C ARG A 205 -2.27 -18.50 -23.27
N LEU A 206 -1.72 -18.08 -24.40
CA LEU A 206 -2.46 -17.90 -25.65
C LEU A 206 -3.32 -19.12 -26.04
N ARG A 207 -2.86 -20.33 -25.72
CA ARG A 207 -3.62 -21.57 -25.96
C ARG A 207 -4.93 -21.58 -25.17
N ASP A 208 -4.87 -21.16 -23.91
CA ASP A 208 -6.02 -21.19 -23.00
C ASP A 208 -7.00 -20.05 -23.35
N VAL A 209 -6.45 -18.90 -23.74
CA VAL A 209 -7.21 -17.77 -24.30
C VAL A 209 -7.92 -18.16 -25.59
N ALA A 210 -7.22 -18.80 -26.53
CA ALA A 210 -7.80 -19.26 -27.79
C ALA A 210 -8.93 -20.26 -27.53
N PHE A 211 -8.75 -21.18 -26.57
CA PHE A 211 -9.79 -22.12 -26.17
C PHE A 211 -11.06 -21.43 -25.65
N ILE A 212 -10.90 -20.39 -24.77
CA ILE A 212 -12.03 -19.62 -24.26
C ILE A 212 -12.74 -18.88 -25.39
N ALA A 213 -11.98 -18.27 -26.31
CA ALA A 213 -12.53 -17.53 -27.44
C ALA A 213 -13.28 -18.44 -28.43
N GLU A 214 -12.74 -19.61 -28.72
CA GLU A 214 -13.37 -20.61 -29.63
C GLU A 214 -14.65 -21.19 -29.04
N HIS A 215 -14.76 -21.29 -27.73
CA HIS A 215 -15.89 -21.86 -27.01
C HIS A 215 -16.66 -20.81 -26.21
N ALA A 216 -16.80 -19.58 -26.72
CA ALA A 216 -17.45 -18.48 -26.04
C ALA A 216 -18.84 -18.82 -25.46
N ASP A 217 -19.61 -19.67 -26.16
CA ASP A 217 -20.92 -20.16 -25.69
C ASP A 217 -20.81 -20.95 -24.36
N ALA A 218 -19.67 -21.59 -24.11
CA ALA A 218 -19.42 -22.33 -22.87
C ALA A 218 -18.92 -21.43 -21.72
N PHE A 219 -18.55 -20.19 -22.01
CA PHE A 219 -17.99 -19.20 -21.06
C PHE A 219 -18.78 -17.88 -21.06
N PRO A 220 -20.12 -17.91 -20.87
CA PRO A 220 -20.91 -16.68 -20.83
C PRO A 220 -20.42 -15.79 -19.66
N GLY A 221 -20.28 -14.47 -19.90
CA GLY A 221 -19.80 -13.50 -18.93
C GLY A 221 -18.28 -13.53 -18.70
N ILE A 222 -17.53 -14.27 -19.54
CA ILE A 222 -16.06 -14.25 -19.52
C ILE A 222 -15.57 -13.49 -20.74
N THR A 223 -14.63 -12.57 -20.51
CA THR A 223 -13.97 -11.79 -21.55
C THR A 223 -12.44 -11.89 -21.38
N VAL A 224 -11.72 -11.78 -22.49
CA VAL A 224 -10.27 -11.70 -22.48
C VAL A 224 -9.89 -10.27 -22.86
N GLU A 225 -9.09 -9.64 -22.00
CA GLU A 225 -8.56 -8.29 -22.20
C GLU A 225 -7.04 -8.35 -22.33
N GLU A 226 -6.50 -7.53 -23.22
CA GLU A 226 -5.06 -7.28 -23.24
C GLU A 226 -4.73 -6.21 -22.19
N ARG A 227 -3.86 -6.55 -21.24
CA ARG A 227 -3.37 -5.65 -20.21
C ARG A 227 -1.87 -5.56 -20.26
N SER A 228 -1.34 -4.45 -19.75
CA SER A 228 0.08 -4.24 -19.60
C SER A 228 0.61 -4.96 -18.36
N GLN A 229 1.62 -5.81 -18.53
CA GLN A 229 2.32 -6.47 -17.42
C GLN A 229 3.76 -6.00 -17.34
N ARG A 230 4.24 -5.73 -16.12
CA ARG A 230 5.61 -5.33 -15.86
C ARG A 230 6.57 -6.50 -16.14
N GLU A 231 7.66 -6.23 -16.82
CA GLU A 231 8.66 -7.24 -17.18
C GLU A 231 10.08 -6.72 -16.86
N TYR A 232 10.88 -7.59 -16.29
CA TYR A 232 12.28 -7.36 -15.95
C TYR A 232 13.14 -8.30 -16.81
N PRO A 233 13.57 -7.87 -18.02
CA PRO A 233 14.20 -8.75 -19.02
C PRO A 233 15.48 -9.44 -18.52
N TYR A 234 16.15 -8.82 -17.55
CA TYR A 234 17.41 -9.31 -16.99
C TYR A 234 17.27 -9.93 -15.59
N GLY A 235 16.04 -10.22 -15.15
CA GLY A 235 15.75 -10.83 -13.85
C GLY A 235 16.35 -10.05 -12.69
N ALA A 236 17.26 -10.67 -11.95
CA ALA A 236 17.84 -10.10 -10.73
C ALA A 236 18.88 -8.97 -10.95
N LEU A 237 19.17 -8.58 -12.20
CA LEU A 237 20.11 -7.48 -12.48
C LEU A 237 19.64 -6.19 -11.83
N ALA A 238 20.50 -5.55 -11.04
CA ALA A 238 20.19 -4.28 -10.35
C ALA A 238 18.89 -4.32 -9.50
N ALA A 239 18.48 -5.50 -9.03
CA ALA A 239 17.19 -5.70 -8.38
C ALA A 239 16.89 -4.70 -7.26
N HIS A 240 17.89 -4.36 -6.43
CA HIS A 240 17.73 -3.43 -5.33
C HIS A 240 17.64 -1.95 -5.77
N VAL A 241 18.16 -1.63 -6.95
CA VAL A 241 18.00 -0.30 -7.57
C VAL A 241 16.64 -0.20 -8.21
N LEU A 242 16.30 -1.17 -9.08
CA LEU A 242 15.03 -1.20 -9.81
C LEU A 242 13.86 -1.33 -8.84
N GLY A 243 13.99 -2.19 -7.85
CA GLY A 243 12.92 -2.54 -6.95
C GLY A 243 11.90 -3.47 -7.61
N TYR A 244 10.68 -3.41 -7.15
CA TYR A 244 9.57 -4.20 -7.68
C TYR A 244 8.25 -3.48 -7.48
N THR A 245 7.23 -3.95 -8.17
CA THR A 245 5.87 -3.45 -8.06
C THR A 245 4.97 -4.46 -7.36
N SER A 246 3.90 -3.97 -6.75
CA SER A 246 2.82 -4.80 -6.18
C SER A 246 1.45 -4.19 -6.49
N MET A 247 0.39 -4.95 -6.25
CA MET A 247 -0.96 -4.40 -6.27
C MET A 247 -1.12 -3.34 -5.17
N ALA A 248 -1.96 -2.34 -5.43
CA ALA A 248 -2.29 -1.33 -4.44
C ALA A 248 -2.89 -1.97 -3.18
N THR A 249 -2.38 -1.58 -2.01
CA THR A 249 -2.84 -2.05 -0.69
C THR A 249 -3.81 -1.04 -0.08
N PRO A 250 -4.66 -1.43 0.89
CA PRO A 250 -5.50 -0.48 1.62
C PRO A 250 -4.70 0.70 2.20
N GLU A 251 -3.49 0.43 2.70
CA GLU A 251 -2.60 1.46 3.23
C GLU A 251 -2.12 2.43 2.15
N SER A 252 -1.79 1.94 0.95
CA SER A 252 -1.42 2.80 -0.18
C SER A 252 -2.58 3.64 -0.69
N LEU A 253 -3.82 3.14 -0.58
CA LEU A 253 -5.03 3.88 -0.93
C LEU A 253 -5.34 5.00 0.08
N GLU A 254 -5.05 4.78 1.37
CA GLU A 254 -5.23 5.79 2.42
C GLU A 254 -4.14 6.86 2.40
N ASN A 255 -2.90 6.49 2.07
CA ASN A 255 -1.71 7.36 2.11
C ASN A 255 -1.38 7.98 0.74
N GLN A 256 -2.36 8.17 -0.13
CA GLN A 256 -2.14 8.78 -1.44
C GLN A 256 -1.57 10.20 -1.32
N ALA A 257 -0.54 10.47 -2.12
CA ALA A 257 -0.08 11.85 -2.29
C ALA A 257 -1.21 12.73 -2.84
N ALA A 258 -1.31 13.97 -2.37
CA ALA A 258 -2.35 14.90 -2.80
C ALA A 258 -2.34 15.06 -4.33
N GLY A 259 -3.47 14.75 -4.96
CA GLY A 259 -3.67 14.85 -6.41
C GLY A 259 -3.39 13.57 -7.21
N ARG A 260 -3.09 12.46 -6.56
CA ARG A 260 -2.96 11.15 -7.20
C ARG A 260 -4.22 10.31 -6.98
N ASP A 261 -4.75 9.75 -8.04
CA ASP A 261 -5.92 8.86 -8.02
C ASP A 261 -5.44 7.40 -8.16
N VAL A 262 -5.10 6.77 -7.04
CA VAL A 262 -4.68 5.35 -7.01
C VAL A 262 -5.91 4.48 -6.82
N LEU A 263 -6.07 3.50 -7.69
CA LEU A 263 -7.15 2.52 -7.65
C LEU A 263 -6.67 1.19 -7.04
N ALA A 264 -7.59 0.42 -6.47
CA ALA A 264 -7.27 -0.90 -5.92
C ALA A 264 -6.75 -1.91 -6.97
N ILE A 265 -6.97 -1.60 -8.27
CA ILE A 265 -6.50 -2.40 -9.41
C ILE A 265 -5.14 -1.96 -9.93
N ASP A 266 -4.57 -0.89 -9.39
CA ASP A 266 -3.29 -0.37 -9.86
C ASP A 266 -2.13 -1.20 -9.36
N THR A 267 -1.10 -1.20 -10.19
CA THR A 267 0.22 -1.68 -9.82
C THR A 267 1.05 -0.48 -9.39
N ILE A 268 1.50 -0.48 -8.13
CA ILE A 268 2.30 0.58 -7.53
C ILE A 268 3.73 0.12 -7.28
N GLY A 269 4.67 1.05 -7.27
CA GLY A 269 6.05 0.79 -6.89
C GLY A 269 6.16 0.52 -5.39
N SER A 270 6.82 -0.60 -5.01
CA SER A 270 6.94 -1.04 -3.62
C SER A 270 8.36 -0.93 -3.06
N ALA A 271 9.36 -0.91 -3.92
CA ALA A 271 10.76 -0.76 -3.54
C ALA A 271 11.57 -0.10 -4.66
N GLY A 272 12.79 0.35 -4.35
CA GLY A 272 13.74 0.91 -5.31
C GLY A 272 13.19 2.13 -6.06
N VAL A 273 13.67 2.35 -7.28
CA VAL A 273 13.21 3.46 -8.14
C VAL A 273 11.76 3.31 -8.56
N GLU A 274 11.23 2.08 -8.64
CA GLU A 274 9.80 1.85 -8.86
C GLU A 274 8.95 2.54 -7.78
N ALA A 275 9.38 2.49 -6.51
CA ALA A 275 8.68 3.16 -5.41
C ALA A 275 8.98 4.66 -5.35
N THR A 276 10.26 5.04 -5.45
CA THR A 276 10.67 6.45 -5.32
C THR A 276 10.09 7.31 -6.43
N TYR A 277 10.06 6.79 -7.66
CA TYR A 277 9.53 7.46 -8.84
C TYR A 277 8.14 6.97 -9.25
N ASP A 278 7.39 6.36 -8.30
CA ASP A 278 6.10 5.76 -8.60
C ASP A 278 5.11 6.75 -9.26
N ALA A 279 5.03 7.98 -8.75
CA ALA A 279 4.18 9.02 -9.34
C ALA A 279 4.60 9.45 -10.75
N TYR A 280 5.91 9.39 -11.06
CA TYR A 280 6.45 9.73 -12.37
C TYR A 280 6.27 8.60 -13.39
N LEU A 281 6.45 7.36 -12.91
CA LEU A 281 6.31 6.15 -13.72
C LEU A 281 4.85 5.76 -13.96
N SER A 282 3.93 6.12 -13.06
CA SER A 282 2.50 5.85 -13.23
C SER A 282 1.92 6.72 -14.35
N GLY A 283 1.07 6.11 -15.18
CA GLY A 283 0.32 6.83 -16.22
C GLY A 283 -0.99 7.42 -15.70
N GLU A 284 -1.79 7.95 -16.62
CA GLU A 284 -3.14 8.42 -16.36
C GLU A 284 -4.13 7.34 -16.79
N HIS A 285 -5.10 7.04 -15.90
CA HIS A 285 -6.13 6.01 -16.15
C HIS A 285 -6.94 6.29 -17.39
N GLY A 286 -7.29 5.25 -18.12
CA GLY A 286 -8.37 5.30 -19.09
C GLY A 286 -9.74 5.33 -18.38
N GLU A 287 -10.73 5.93 -19.01
CA GLU A 287 -12.09 6.01 -18.49
C GLU A 287 -13.09 5.54 -19.54
N SER A 288 -13.85 4.51 -19.22
CA SER A 288 -14.95 4.03 -20.04
C SER A 288 -16.29 4.32 -19.37
N GLN A 289 -17.14 5.11 -20.01
CA GLN A 289 -18.55 5.24 -19.61
C GLN A 289 -19.33 4.04 -20.13
N VAL A 290 -19.83 3.24 -19.19
CA VAL A 290 -20.65 2.08 -19.50
C VAL A 290 -22.09 2.30 -19.10
N MET A 291 -23.03 1.94 -19.98
CA MET A 291 -24.46 1.90 -19.65
C MET A 291 -24.74 0.63 -18.87
N VAL A 292 -25.44 0.75 -17.75
CA VAL A 292 -25.84 -0.38 -16.90
C VAL A 292 -27.35 -0.52 -16.82
N ASP A 293 -27.84 -1.75 -16.66
CA ASP A 293 -29.27 -2.01 -16.38
C ASP A 293 -29.60 -1.78 -14.89
N ALA A 294 -30.86 -1.99 -14.53
CA ALA A 294 -31.34 -1.83 -13.15
C ALA A 294 -30.67 -2.81 -12.15
N ASN A 295 -29.99 -3.83 -12.63
CA ASN A 295 -29.24 -4.81 -11.84
C ASN A 295 -27.74 -4.52 -11.83
N GLY A 296 -27.31 -3.44 -12.50
CA GLY A 296 -25.89 -3.08 -12.61
C GLY A 296 -25.13 -3.81 -13.72
N ARG A 297 -25.80 -4.47 -14.67
CA ARG A 297 -25.15 -5.19 -15.78
C ARG A 297 -24.75 -4.23 -16.88
N ARG A 298 -23.56 -4.39 -17.42
CA ARG A 298 -23.10 -3.65 -18.61
C ARG A 298 -23.97 -3.97 -19.82
N ILE A 299 -24.58 -2.94 -20.41
CA ILE A 299 -25.35 -3.03 -21.65
C ILE A 299 -24.50 -2.63 -22.85
N SER A 300 -23.79 -1.50 -22.73
CA SER A 300 -22.96 -0.96 -23.81
C SER A 300 -21.90 0.00 -23.28
N VAL A 301 -20.83 0.20 -24.06
CA VAL A 301 -19.84 1.25 -23.85
C VAL A 301 -20.26 2.47 -24.64
N MET A 302 -20.35 3.63 -23.98
CA MET A 302 -20.83 4.87 -24.60
C MET A 302 -19.68 5.79 -24.97
N SER A 303 -18.63 5.83 -24.14
CA SER A 303 -17.45 6.66 -24.34
C SER A 303 -16.25 5.89 -23.80
N ASP A 304 -15.12 6.02 -24.47
CA ASP A 304 -13.87 5.38 -24.08
C ASP A 304 -12.74 6.40 -24.23
N ILE A 305 -12.18 6.80 -23.09
CA ILE A 305 -10.99 7.64 -23.02
C ILE A 305 -9.82 6.70 -22.75
N LYS A 306 -8.89 6.64 -23.70
CA LYS A 306 -7.71 5.78 -23.56
C LYS A 306 -6.81 6.24 -22.44
N ASP A 307 -6.18 5.26 -21.78
CA ASP A 307 -5.10 5.47 -20.83
C ASP A 307 -3.88 6.16 -21.47
N THR A 308 -3.15 6.89 -20.65
CA THR A 308 -1.88 7.50 -21.06
C THR A 308 -0.73 6.82 -20.30
N LYS A 309 0.24 6.27 -21.04
CA LYS A 309 1.44 5.65 -20.46
C LYS A 309 2.19 6.64 -19.57
N GLY A 310 2.76 6.18 -18.45
CA GLY A 310 3.64 6.94 -17.59
C GLY A 310 4.97 7.31 -18.27
N ASN A 311 5.71 8.24 -17.64
CA ASN A 311 6.98 8.74 -18.18
C ASN A 311 8.08 7.69 -18.05
N ASP A 312 8.96 7.62 -19.03
CA ASP A 312 10.12 6.76 -19.02
C ASP A 312 11.24 7.35 -18.15
N LEU A 313 11.94 6.50 -17.41
CA LEU A 313 13.01 6.87 -16.47
C LEU A 313 14.36 6.37 -16.99
N TYR A 314 15.36 7.24 -17.01
CA TYR A 314 16.75 6.92 -17.36
C TYR A 314 17.61 6.99 -16.12
N LEU A 315 18.29 5.89 -15.80
CA LEU A 315 19.19 5.78 -14.66
C LEU A 315 20.62 6.09 -15.07
N THR A 316 21.45 6.44 -14.09
CA THR A 316 22.91 6.55 -14.28
C THR A 316 23.62 5.20 -14.26
N ILE A 317 22.94 4.13 -13.86
CA ILE A 317 23.46 2.75 -13.83
C ILE A 317 23.90 2.32 -15.23
N ASP A 318 25.11 1.75 -15.33
CA ASP A 318 25.56 1.04 -16.53
C ASP A 318 25.27 -0.46 -16.35
N ALA A 319 24.37 -0.99 -17.18
CA ALA A 319 23.88 -2.37 -17.07
C ALA A 319 24.99 -3.41 -17.17
N ARG A 320 26.03 -3.15 -17.97
CA ARG A 320 27.16 -4.07 -18.18
C ARG A 320 28.07 -4.10 -16.97
N ALA A 321 28.41 -2.92 -16.43
CA ALA A 321 29.21 -2.80 -15.21
C ALA A 321 28.46 -3.39 -14.02
N GLN A 322 27.15 -3.13 -13.92
CA GLN A 322 26.27 -3.69 -12.90
C GLN A 322 26.25 -5.23 -12.95
N TYR A 323 26.11 -5.82 -14.15
CA TYR A 323 26.13 -7.27 -14.33
C TYR A 323 27.43 -7.90 -13.82
N VAL A 324 28.56 -7.28 -14.12
CA VAL A 324 29.88 -7.76 -13.65
C VAL A 324 29.95 -7.71 -12.12
N ALA A 325 29.47 -6.63 -11.51
CA ALA A 325 29.47 -6.45 -10.06
C ALA A 325 28.54 -7.45 -9.36
N ASP A 326 27.30 -7.61 -9.85
CA ASP A 326 26.32 -8.55 -9.29
C ASP A 326 26.84 -9.99 -9.37
N ALA A 327 27.40 -10.40 -10.52
CA ALA A 327 27.95 -11.73 -10.74
C ALA A 327 29.19 -11.99 -9.85
N ALA A 328 30.09 -10.99 -9.74
CA ALA A 328 31.27 -11.10 -8.90
C ALA A 328 30.91 -11.22 -7.42
N LEU A 329 29.97 -10.36 -6.96
CA LEU A 329 29.52 -10.34 -5.57
C LEU A 329 28.83 -11.66 -5.19
N ALA A 330 27.92 -12.15 -6.03
CA ALA A 330 27.27 -13.45 -5.84
C ALA A 330 28.29 -14.60 -5.77
N LYS A 331 29.29 -14.60 -6.67
CA LYS A 331 30.36 -15.63 -6.69
C LYS A 331 31.22 -15.59 -5.43
N LEU A 332 31.51 -14.38 -4.91
CA LEU A 332 32.41 -14.23 -3.76
C LEU A 332 31.73 -14.62 -2.44
N ILE A 333 30.40 -14.39 -2.32
CA ILE A 333 29.65 -14.53 -1.06
C ILE A 333 28.82 -15.82 -1.02
N ALA A 334 28.59 -16.48 -2.18
CA ALA A 334 27.76 -17.68 -2.24
C ALA A 334 28.12 -18.72 -1.16
N PRO A 335 27.13 -19.30 -0.46
CA PRO A 335 27.35 -20.22 0.66
C PRO A 335 28.16 -21.46 0.32
N SER A 336 28.24 -21.83 -0.97
CA SER A 336 28.86 -23.06 -1.47
C SER A 336 30.36 -22.97 -1.81
N GLY A 337 31.06 -21.97 -1.29
CA GLY A 337 32.53 -21.90 -1.45
C GLY A 337 33.01 -20.80 -2.38
N GLY A 338 32.53 -19.57 -2.21
CA GLY A 338 33.16 -18.41 -2.82
C GLY A 338 34.62 -18.26 -2.44
N VAL A 339 35.38 -17.54 -3.25
CA VAL A 339 36.85 -17.40 -3.15
C VAL A 339 37.33 -16.79 -1.81
N ILE A 340 36.47 -16.08 -1.09
CA ILE A 340 36.71 -15.64 0.29
C ILE A 340 36.27 -16.72 1.30
N GLY A 341 36.01 -17.82 0.81
CA GLY A 341 35.84 -19.22 1.11
C GLY A 341 35.95 -19.72 2.53
N THR A 342 35.43 -19.01 3.52
CA THR A 342 35.19 -19.61 4.83
C THR A 342 33.70 -19.86 5.09
N GLY A 343 32.81 -19.61 4.13
CA GLY A 343 31.37 -19.78 4.28
C GLY A 343 30.73 -18.89 5.37
N LYS A 344 31.44 -17.86 5.81
CA LYS A 344 31.00 -16.96 6.90
C LYS A 344 30.48 -15.60 6.45
N GLY A 345 30.72 -15.23 5.19
CA GLY A 345 30.12 -14.01 4.62
C GLY A 345 28.68 -14.28 4.19
N SER A 346 27.71 -13.57 4.74
CA SER A 346 26.28 -13.74 4.40
C SER A 346 25.75 -12.59 3.57
N LYS A 347 26.43 -11.45 3.54
CA LYS A 347 26.03 -10.24 2.81
C LYS A 347 27.25 -9.43 2.35
N GLY A 348 27.03 -8.62 1.32
CA GLY A 348 28.02 -7.69 0.79
C GLY A 348 27.41 -6.68 -0.16
N ALA A 349 28.20 -5.69 -0.54
CA ALA A 349 27.77 -4.62 -1.42
C ALA A 349 28.95 -4.14 -2.28
N VAL A 350 28.63 -3.64 -3.48
CA VAL A 350 29.55 -2.93 -4.39
C VAL A 350 28.86 -1.67 -4.85
N VAL A 351 29.55 -0.55 -4.80
CA VAL A 351 29.11 0.72 -5.37
C VAL A 351 30.25 1.37 -6.13
N ALA A 352 29.94 1.95 -7.30
CA ALA A 352 30.87 2.73 -8.08
C ALA A 352 30.22 4.07 -8.45
N LEU A 353 30.94 5.17 -8.19
CA LEU A 353 30.54 6.52 -8.49
C LEU A 353 31.43 7.11 -9.58
N ASP A 354 30.86 7.91 -10.47
CA ASP A 354 31.64 8.85 -11.27
C ASP A 354 31.98 10.05 -10.40
N VAL A 355 33.25 10.25 -10.12
CA VAL A 355 33.71 11.34 -9.24
C VAL A 355 33.54 12.72 -9.86
N THR A 356 33.28 12.82 -11.17
CA THR A 356 33.14 14.10 -11.89
C THR A 356 31.78 14.75 -11.66
N ASP A 357 30.73 13.95 -11.46
CA ASP A 357 29.34 14.44 -11.31
C ASP A 357 28.54 13.77 -10.19
N GLY A 358 29.13 12.75 -9.52
CA GLY A 358 28.49 12.01 -8.44
C GLY A 358 27.52 10.92 -8.90
N SER A 359 27.42 10.65 -10.23
CA SER A 359 26.55 9.62 -10.77
C SER A 359 26.89 8.24 -10.23
N VAL A 360 25.86 7.48 -9.84
CA VAL A 360 26.00 6.07 -9.42
C VAL A 360 25.98 5.18 -10.66
N LEU A 361 27.15 4.62 -11.03
CA LEU A 361 27.29 3.75 -12.19
C LEU A 361 26.96 2.29 -11.86
N VAL A 362 27.23 1.87 -10.62
CA VAL A 362 27.01 0.50 -10.13
C VAL A 362 26.52 0.55 -8.71
N MET A 363 25.48 -0.25 -8.40
CA MET A 363 24.96 -0.46 -7.06
C MET A 363 24.52 -1.93 -6.91
N ALA A 364 25.43 -2.79 -6.50
CA ALA A 364 25.20 -4.22 -6.32
C ALA A 364 25.07 -4.59 -4.85
N SER A 365 24.09 -5.38 -4.52
CA SER A 365 23.83 -5.87 -3.15
C SER A 365 23.58 -7.37 -3.15
N PHE A 366 24.11 -8.06 -2.16
CA PHE A 366 23.92 -9.50 -1.97
C PHE A 366 23.59 -9.79 -0.48
N PRO A 367 22.64 -10.68 -0.15
CA PRO A 367 21.81 -11.49 -1.06
C PRO A 367 20.93 -10.61 -1.96
N THR A 368 20.46 -11.18 -3.07
CA THR A 368 19.58 -10.50 -4.01
C THR A 368 18.28 -11.27 -4.21
N PHE A 369 17.36 -10.67 -4.92
CA PHE A 369 16.07 -11.24 -5.30
C PHE A 369 15.83 -11.04 -6.80
N ASP A 370 14.84 -11.73 -7.32
CA ASP A 370 14.40 -11.53 -8.71
C ASP A 370 13.07 -10.76 -8.71
N PRO A 371 13.02 -9.52 -9.22
CA PRO A 371 11.81 -8.71 -9.28
C PRO A 371 10.67 -9.36 -10.07
N THR A 372 10.98 -10.27 -11.00
CA THR A 372 9.96 -10.98 -11.78
C THR A 372 9.02 -11.81 -10.90
N ASN A 373 9.50 -12.24 -9.72
CA ASN A 373 8.70 -12.99 -8.76
C ASN A 373 7.59 -12.16 -8.09
N PHE A 374 7.62 -10.84 -8.24
CA PHE A 374 6.62 -9.91 -7.67
C PHE A 374 5.58 -9.49 -8.71
N THR A 375 5.77 -9.86 -9.98
CA THR A 375 4.79 -9.63 -11.03
C THR A 375 3.68 -10.69 -10.91
N GLY A 376 2.53 -10.32 -10.35
CA GLY A 376 1.42 -11.22 -10.05
C GLY A 376 1.45 -11.78 -8.62
N SER A 377 1.02 -13.01 -8.42
CA SER A 377 0.98 -13.63 -7.08
C SER A 377 2.29 -14.35 -6.75
N ILE A 378 2.94 -13.93 -5.66
CA ILE A 378 4.14 -14.57 -5.15
C ILE A 378 3.78 -15.82 -4.31
N PRO A 379 4.45 -17.00 -4.51
CA PRO A 379 4.26 -18.16 -3.65
C PRO A 379 4.67 -17.87 -2.20
N THR A 380 3.88 -18.36 -1.24
CA THR A 380 4.13 -18.12 0.19
C THR A 380 5.54 -18.55 0.64
N GLU A 381 6.01 -19.72 0.19
CA GLU A 381 7.36 -20.20 0.52
C GLU A 381 8.48 -19.27 0.03
N LEU A 382 8.26 -18.62 -1.13
CA LEU A 382 9.23 -17.67 -1.68
C LEU A 382 9.14 -16.33 -0.94
N TRP A 383 7.92 -15.90 -0.62
CA TRP A 383 7.70 -14.71 0.19
C TRP A 383 8.36 -14.82 1.57
N ASP A 384 8.20 -15.97 2.24
CA ASP A 384 8.81 -16.23 3.53
C ASP A 384 10.33 -16.11 3.47
N LYS A 385 10.97 -16.63 2.41
CA LYS A 385 12.42 -16.46 2.17
C LYS A 385 12.80 -14.99 2.00
N TYR A 386 12.00 -14.20 1.28
CA TYR A 386 12.28 -12.78 1.09
C TYR A 386 12.06 -11.96 2.37
N GLN A 387 11.22 -12.44 3.29
CA GLN A 387 10.99 -11.81 4.59
C GLN A 387 12.02 -12.21 5.66
N GLU A 388 12.97 -13.08 5.35
CA GLU A 388 14.04 -13.44 6.28
C GLU A 388 14.78 -12.18 6.75
N LYS A 389 15.00 -12.10 8.08
CA LYS A 389 15.65 -10.96 8.73
C LYS A 389 17.08 -11.31 9.10
N GLY A 390 17.90 -10.28 9.32
CA GLY A 390 19.30 -10.44 9.76
C GLY A 390 20.27 -10.54 8.62
N ALA A 391 21.23 -11.45 8.73
CA ALA A 391 22.33 -11.57 7.76
C ALA A 391 21.88 -12.01 6.35
N TYR A 392 20.69 -12.59 6.24
CA TYR A 392 20.12 -13.16 5.02
C TYR A 392 18.85 -12.41 4.58
N ALA A 393 18.82 -11.10 4.64
CA ALA A 393 17.69 -10.26 4.22
C ALA A 393 17.80 -9.90 2.71
N PRO A 394 17.24 -10.72 1.79
CA PRO A 394 17.46 -10.52 0.35
C PRO A 394 16.84 -9.25 -0.21
N LEU A 395 15.82 -8.70 0.44
CA LEU A 395 15.18 -7.44 0.03
C LEU A 395 15.94 -6.20 0.52
N ASN A 396 16.96 -6.38 1.37
CA ASN A 396 17.71 -5.26 1.93
C ASN A 396 18.79 -4.78 0.96
N ASN A 397 18.75 -3.53 0.55
CA ASN A 397 19.82 -2.90 -0.23
C ASN A 397 21.02 -2.59 0.69
N ASN A 398 22.01 -3.48 0.72
CA ASN A 398 23.15 -3.33 1.59
C ASN A 398 24.06 -2.15 1.21
N VAL A 399 23.92 -1.53 0.04
CA VAL A 399 24.70 -0.35 -0.36
C VAL A 399 24.23 0.88 0.43
N VAL A 400 22.90 1.07 0.56
CA VAL A 400 22.30 2.27 1.17
C VAL A 400 21.86 2.05 2.62
N SER A 401 21.45 0.82 2.97
CA SER A 401 20.91 0.50 4.31
C SER A 401 21.79 -0.44 5.11
N GLY A 402 22.73 -1.13 4.48
CA GLY A 402 23.68 -2.00 5.16
C GLY A 402 24.70 -1.19 5.95
N GLN A 403 24.77 -1.44 7.25
CA GLN A 403 25.73 -0.79 8.14
C GLN A 403 26.89 -1.73 8.44
N PHE A 404 28.09 -1.30 8.13
CA PHE A 404 29.33 -2.08 8.27
C PHE A 404 30.37 -1.26 9.02
N MET A 405 31.27 -1.95 9.73
CA MET A 405 32.48 -1.31 10.23
C MET A 405 33.36 -0.90 9.04
N ALA A 406 33.72 0.39 8.97
CA ALA A 406 34.56 0.91 7.89
C ALA A 406 35.94 0.27 7.87
N ALA A 407 36.43 -0.18 9.02
CA ALA A 407 37.76 -0.73 9.21
C ALA A 407 38.86 0.18 8.60
N SER A 408 39.92 -0.38 8.09
CA SER A 408 41.07 0.38 7.57
C SER A 408 40.78 1.31 6.38
N THR A 409 39.60 1.21 5.73
CA THR A 409 39.21 2.20 4.73
C THR A 409 38.98 3.58 5.35
N PHE A 410 38.74 3.64 6.66
CA PHE A 410 38.53 4.88 7.40
C PHE A 410 39.82 5.65 7.64
N LYS A 411 40.98 4.97 7.59
CA LYS A 411 42.27 5.56 7.88
C LYS A 411 42.66 6.74 6.98
N ALA A 412 42.17 6.77 5.74
CA ALA A 412 42.35 7.91 4.86
C ALA A 412 41.79 9.20 5.49
N PHE A 413 40.56 9.16 5.99
CA PHE A 413 39.88 10.32 6.58
C PHE A 413 40.44 10.69 7.95
N THR A 414 40.77 9.68 8.77
CA THR A 414 41.35 9.91 10.10
C THR A 414 42.80 10.37 10.05
N SER A 415 43.53 10.06 8.95
CA SER A 415 44.85 10.67 8.72
C SER A 415 44.75 12.15 8.41
N LEU A 416 43.74 12.55 7.61
CA LEU A 416 43.45 13.96 7.32
C LEU A 416 43.09 14.72 8.63
N ALA A 417 42.24 14.11 9.47
CA ALA A 417 41.96 14.67 10.80
C ALA A 417 43.22 14.84 11.64
N GLY A 418 44.11 13.84 11.65
CA GLY A 418 45.41 13.94 12.37
C GLY A 418 46.30 15.06 11.88
N LEU A 419 46.31 15.31 10.56
CA LEU A 419 47.05 16.41 9.93
C LEU A 419 46.41 17.77 10.29
N GLU A 420 45.12 17.91 10.19
CA GLU A 420 44.37 19.15 10.47
C GLU A 420 44.56 19.61 11.89
N TYR A 421 44.48 18.70 12.87
CA TYR A 421 44.68 19.01 14.28
C TYR A 421 46.15 19.05 14.71
N GLY A 422 47.09 18.80 13.78
CA GLY A 422 48.54 18.84 14.07
C GLY A 422 49.04 17.65 14.89
N PHE A 423 48.25 16.59 15.04
CA PHE A 423 48.62 15.34 15.73
C PHE A 423 49.50 14.43 14.88
N ALA A 424 49.50 14.68 13.58
CA ALA A 424 50.41 14.11 12.61
C ALA A 424 50.96 15.22 11.71
N THR A 425 52.17 15.05 11.20
CA THR A 425 52.83 15.93 10.22
C THR A 425 53.55 15.05 9.21
N GLU A 426 54.03 15.60 8.10
CA GLU A 426 54.87 14.88 7.14
C GLU A 426 56.14 14.34 7.77
N GLY A 427 56.68 14.98 8.82
CA GLY A 427 57.88 14.58 9.56
C GLY A 427 57.63 13.64 10.73
N SER A 428 56.38 13.35 11.05
CA SER A 428 56.01 12.45 12.15
C SER A 428 56.43 11.02 11.86
N SER A 429 56.90 10.27 12.87
CA SER A 429 57.21 8.86 12.74
C SER A 429 56.87 8.11 14.03
N TRP A 430 56.43 6.88 13.88
CA TRP A 430 56.00 6.00 14.97
C TRP A 430 56.63 4.60 14.81
N ASN A 431 57.00 4.00 15.95
CA ASN A 431 57.55 2.66 15.95
C ASN A 431 56.50 1.60 16.29
N CYS A 432 56.15 0.76 15.31
CA CYS A 432 55.20 -0.34 15.49
C CYS A 432 55.95 -1.63 15.85
N THR A 433 55.78 -2.07 17.09
CA THR A 433 56.29 -3.37 17.57
C THR A 433 55.29 -4.52 17.47
N GLY A 434 54.10 -4.27 16.88
CA GLY A 434 52.98 -5.22 16.85
C GLY A 434 52.08 -5.15 18.10
N LYS A 435 52.55 -4.48 19.15
CA LYS A 435 51.79 -4.18 20.40
C LYS A 435 51.82 -2.70 20.66
N TRP A 436 50.70 -2.21 21.20
CA TRP A 436 50.57 -0.81 21.61
C TRP A 436 49.97 -0.76 23.00
N ASP A 437 50.59 -0.05 23.90
CA ASP A 437 50.27 0.08 25.32
C ASP A 437 50.17 1.57 25.76
N GLY A 438 49.74 2.45 24.84
CA GLY A 438 49.68 3.87 25.03
C GLY A 438 48.79 4.33 26.20
N PHE A 439 47.82 3.49 26.63
CA PHE A 439 47.02 3.70 27.85
C PHE A 439 47.50 2.87 29.05
N GLY A 440 48.69 2.26 28.95
CA GLY A 440 49.29 1.44 30.01
C GLY A 440 49.21 -0.06 29.71
N THR A 441 49.95 -0.82 30.50
CA THR A 441 50.15 -2.28 30.26
C THR A 441 48.88 -3.12 30.51
N GLY A 442 47.84 -2.55 31.11
CA GLY A 442 46.55 -3.22 31.31
C GLY A 442 45.65 -3.23 30.08
N ASP A 443 45.86 -2.31 29.12
CA ASP A 443 45.01 -2.08 27.94
C ASP A 443 45.83 -2.18 26.65
N VAL A 444 46.51 -3.32 26.47
CA VAL A 444 47.36 -3.57 25.28
C VAL A 444 46.50 -3.86 24.04
N GLN A 445 46.60 -2.97 23.07
CA GLN A 445 46.02 -3.19 21.73
C GLN A 445 47.05 -3.78 20.78
N ARG A 446 46.62 -4.39 19.69
CA ARG A 446 47.53 -5.08 18.75
C ARG A 446 47.35 -4.55 17.35
N CYS A 447 48.47 -4.37 16.67
CA CYS A 447 48.47 -4.21 15.23
C CYS A 447 48.15 -5.54 14.54
N TRP A 448 47.53 -5.51 13.37
CA TRP A 448 47.27 -6.70 12.60
C TRP A 448 48.56 -7.49 12.26
N LYS A 449 49.69 -6.79 12.09
CA LYS A 449 51.02 -7.41 11.97
C LYS A 449 51.63 -7.58 13.34
N HIS A 450 51.55 -8.77 13.88
CA HIS A 450 51.97 -9.07 15.27
C HIS A 450 53.45 -8.87 15.57
N ASP A 451 54.31 -9.00 14.54
CA ASP A 451 55.78 -8.80 14.65
C ASP A 451 56.16 -7.31 14.48
N GLY A 452 55.17 -6.45 14.23
CA GLY A 452 55.38 -5.03 14.03
C GLY A 452 55.81 -4.66 12.60
N HIS A 453 55.67 -3.38 12.29
CA HIS A 453 56.06 -2.80 11.01
C HIS A 453 57.44 -2.08 11.10
N GLY A 454 57.98 -1.91 12.32
CA GLY A 454 59.12 -1.04 12.56
C GLY A 454 58.72 0.43 12.55
N THR A 455 59.62 1.31 12.22
CA THR A 455 59.39 2.75 12.18
C THR A 455 58.75 3.15 10.87
N LEU A 456 57.59 3.81 10.95
CA LEU A 456 56.78 4.31 9.83
C LEU A 456 56.45 5.78 10.01
N ASP A 457 56.45 6.52 8.92
CA ASP A 457 55.79 7.81 8.81
C ASP A 457 54.29 7.65 8.59
N LEU A 458 53.53 8.74 8.41
CA LEU A 458 52.08 8.70 8.18
C LEU A 458 51.76 7.98 6.88
N HIS A 459 52.51 8.24 5.78
CA HIS A 459 52.34 7.55 4.50
C HIS A 459 52.54 6.04 4.64
N GLY A 460 53.63 5.61 5.28
CA GLY A 460 53.88 4.21 5.59
C GLY A 460 52.79 3.59 6.48
N GLY A 461 52.24 4.37 7.41
CA GLY A 461 51.08 3.98 8.24
C GLY A 461 49.85 3.65 7.42
N ILE A 462 49.54 4.46 6.40
CA ILE A 462 48.41 4.23 5.47
C ILE A 462 48.71 3.03 4.57
N VAL A 463 49.86 3.03 3.88
CA VAL A 463 50.25 1.98 2.92
C VAL A 463 50.28 0.58 3.56
N ASN A 464 50.79 0.49 4.79
CA ASN A 464 50.86 -0.78 5.52
C ASN A 464 49.65 -1.01 6.42
N SER A 465 48.67 -0.11 6.39
CA SER A 465 47.49 -0.19 7.25
C SER A 465 47.86 -0.41 8.75
N CYS A 466 48.90 0.30 9.22
CA CYS A 466 49.44 0.08 10.54
C CYS A 466 48.55 0.65 11.64
N ASP A 467 47.92 -0.20 12.46
CA ASP A 467 47.02 0.22 13.52
C ASP A 467 47.75 1.06 14.59
N THR A 468 49.01 0.74 14.91
CA THR A 468 49.81 1.48 15.92
C THR A 468 49.92 2.97 15.59
N VAL A 469 50.18 3.33 14.32
CA VAL A 469 50.28 4.73 13.89
C VAL A 469 48.94 5.45 14.18
N PHE A 470 47.83 4.81 13.88
CA PHE A 470 46.50 5.40 14.10
C PHE A 470 46.07 5.37 15.57
N TYR A 471 46.50 4.39 16.38
CA TYR A 471 46.29 4.43 17.83
C TYR A 471 46.96 5.64 18.49
N GLU A 472 48.16 5.99 18.03
CA GLU A 472 48.84 7.21 18.52
C GLU A 472 48.07 8.48 18.15
N ILE A 473 47.54 8.58 16.93
CA ILE A 473 46.71 9.70 16.51
C ILE A 473 45.40 9.73 17.34
N GLY A 474 44.74 8.57 17.51
CA GLY A 474 43.53 8.46 18.33
C GLY A 474 43.75 8.81 19.78
N LYS A 475 44.90 8.40 20.33
CA LYS A 475 45.33 8.81 21.68
C LYS A 475 45.53 10.34 21.79
N ALA A 476 46.10 10.97 20.77
CA ALA A 476 46.27 12.41 20.75
C ALA A 476 44.93 13.15 20.82
N PHE A 477 43.89 12.70 20.08
CA PHE A 477 42.54 13.23 20.22
C PHE A 477 41.96 13.08 21.63
N TYR A 478 42.21 11.95 22.28
CA TYR A 478 41.82 11.74 23.68
C TYR A 478 42.55 12.64 24.65
N ASP A 479 43.90 12.73 24.54
CA ASP A 479 44.75 13.50 25.46
C ASP A 479 44.52 15.01 25.35
N HIS A 480 44.18 15.53 24.17
CA HIS A 480 43.89 16.95 23.94
C HIS A 480 42.40 17.30 24.12
N GLY A 481 41.54 16.29 24.24
CA GLY A 481 40.13 16.46 24.58
C GLY A 481 39.88 16.75 26.06
N PRO A 482 38.60 16.82 26.49
CA PRO A 482 38.24 17.17 27.89
C PRO A 482 38.78 16.23 28.97
N ALA A 483 39.07 14.97 28.59
CA ALA A 483 39.68 13.98 29.49
C ALA A 483 41.17 14.25 29.78
N GLY A 484 41.83 15.07 28.96
CA GLY A 484 43.22 15.47 29.05
C GLY A 484 43.39 16.99 29.24
N THR A 485 43.98 17.66 28.21
CA THR A 485 44.26 19.12 28.28
C THR A 485 43.05 20.02 28.05
N GLY A 486 42.00 19.50 27.34
CA GLY A 486 40.81 20.29 26.99
C GLY A 486 41.04 21.32 25.88
N GLU A 487 42.09 21.16 25.08
CA GLU A 487 42.43 22.07 23.96
C GLU A 487 41.47 21.96 22.79
N ILE A 488 40.85 20.78 22.60
CA ILE A 488 39.89 20.51 21.56
C ILE A 488 38.55 20.02 22.12
N SER A 489 37.48 20.10 21.31
CA SER A 489 36.16 19.55 21.65
C SER A 489 36.24 18.03 21.86
N GLU A 490 35.37 17.51 22.74
CA GLU A 490 35.18 16.05 22.89
C GLU A 490 34.67 15.37 21.65
N THR A 491 34.09 16.12 20.69
CA THR A 491 33.58 15.63 19.39
C THR A 491 34.45 16.02 18.20
N ALA A 492 35.67 16.59 18.46
CA ALA A 492 36.53 17.13 17.40
C ALA A 492 36.77 16.13 16.23
N LEU A 493 37.05 14.88 16.54
CA LEU A 493 37.25 13.84 15.52
C LEU A 493 35.93 13.52 14.78
N GLN A 494 34.83 13.40 15.49
CA GLN A 494 33.51 13.11 14.93
C GLN A 494 33.04 14.28 14.03
N ASP A 495 33.22 15.53 14.50
CA ASP A 495 32.85 16.73 13.75
C ASP A 495 33.66 16.84 12.45
N TYR A 496 34.94 16.45 12.48
CA TYR A 496 35.77 16.40 11.28
C TYR A 496 35.33 15.33 10.32
N LEU A 497 35.01 14.13 10.82
CA LEU A 497 34.50 13.03 10.01
C LEU A 497 33.13 13.33 9.39
N GLY A 498 32.29 14.09 10.08
CA GLY A 498 31.01 14.60 9.60
C GLY A 498 31.14 15.44 8.31
N GLN A 499 32.25 16.16 8.13
CA GLN A 499 32.53 16.95 6.92
C GLN A 499 32.67 16.10 5.66
N PHE A 500 32.94 14.80 5.80
CA PHE A 500 32.93 13.82 4.71
C PHE A 500 31.58 13.14 4.51
N GLY A 501 30.53 13.56 5.25
CA GLY A 501 29.18 12.99 5.17
C GLY A 501 28.97 11.72 6.01
N PHE A 502 29.93 11.33 6.86
CA PHE A 502 29.73 10.22 7.78
C PHE A 502 28.76 10.58 8.92
N GLY A 503 27.82 9.68 9.18
CA GLY A 503 26.78 9.90 10.20
C GLY A 503 25.57 10.67 9.68
N GLU A 504 25.50 10.98 8.40
CA GLU A 504 24.41 11.67 7.72
C GLU A 504 23.96 10.88 6.48
N LYS A 505 22.78 11.22 5.94
CA LYS A 505 22.34 10.67 4.65
C LYS A 505 23.10 11.31 3.50
N THR A 506 23.32 10.54 2.44
CA THR A 506 23.92 11.06 1.20
C THR A 506 22.89 11.78 0.32
N ASP A 507 21.62 11.72 0.71
CA ASP A 507 20.46 12.22 -0.05
C ASP A 507 20.32 11.59 -1.44
N ILE A 508 20.76 10.34 -1.57
CA ILE A 508 20.45 9.55 -2.78
C ILE A 508 18.94 9.43 -2.96
N ASP A 509 18.49 9.49 -4.18
CA ASP A 509 17.08 9.35 -4.56
C ASP A 509 16.55 7.91 -4.50
N LEU A 510 16.92 7.19 -3.45
CA LEU A 510 16.44 5.85 -3.10
C LEU A 510 15.97 5.82 -1.64
N GLY A 511 14.85 5.15 -1.40
CA GLY A 511 14.34 4.96 -0.05
C GLY A 511 15.21 4.04 0.81
N GLY A 512 15.07 4.16 2.14
CA GLY A 512 15.67 3.23 3.09
C GLY A 512 17.14 3.46 3.42
N GLU A 513 17.68 4.64 3.11
CA GLU A 513 19.05 5.00 3.43
C GLU A 513 19.28 5.07 4.94
N ALA A 514 20.35 4.40 5.43
CA ALA A 514 20.80 4.46 6.81
C ALA A 514 21.84 5.56 7.01
N VAL A 515 21.75 6.26 8.15
CA VAL A 515 22.68 7.34 8.50
C VAL A 515 24.05 6.84 9.01
N GLY A 516 24.19 5.54 9.32
CA GLY A 516 25.38 5.02 9.98
C GLY A 516 25.47 5.47 11.44
N VAL A 517 26.64 5.24 12.04
CA VAL A 517 26.95 5.67 13.42
C VAL A 517 28.40 6.15 13.47
N ILE A 518 28.60 7.42 13.81
CA ILE A 518 29.88 7.94 14.26
C ILE A 518 29.71 8.22 15.76
N PRO A 519 30.22 7.36 16.64
CA PRO A 519 29.89 7.40 18.05
C PRO A 519 30.45 8.65 18.73
N THR A 520 29.58 9.43 19.38
CA THR A 520 29.93 10.55 20.23
C THR A 520 29.81 10.15 21.71
N PRO A 521 30.41 10.90 22.66
CA PRO A 521 30.19 10.68 24.09
C PRO A 521 28.70 10.68 24.47
N ALA A 522 27.91 11.60 23.89
CA ALA A 522 26.48 11.69 24.13
C ALA A 522 25.72 10.46 23.58
N TRP A 523 26.03 10.05 22.35
CA TRP A 523 25.46 8.84 21.75
C TRP A 523 25.76 7.58 22.58
N LYS A 524 26.99 7.45 23.06
CA LYS A 524 27.41 6.30 23.87
C LYS A 524 26.70 6.28 25.23
N ALA A 525 26.57 7.43 25.89
CA ALA A 525 25.85 7.57 27.15
C ALA A 525 24.37 7.17 27.00
N GLU A 526 23.71 7.59 25.92
CA GLU A 526 22.33 7.22 25.61
C GLU A 526 22.20 5.73 25.27
N ARG A 527 23.06 5.22 24.39
CA ARG A 527 23.04 3.81 23.93
C ARG A 527 23.20 2.83 25.08
N TRP A 528 24.07 3.14 26.02
CA TRP A 528 24.44 2.28 27.14
C TRP A 528 23.92 2.79 28.51
N GLN A 529 22.84 3.60 28.51
CA GLN A 529 22.26 4.18 29.73
C GLN A 529 21.96 3.14 30.84
N ASN A 530 21.68 1.91 30.46
CA ASN A 530 21.39 0.80 31.39
C ASN A 530 22.63 0.00 31.80
N VAL A 531 23.81 0.32 31.24
CA VAL A 531 25.10 -0.32 31.56
C VAL A 531 26.15 0.76 31.80
N PRO A 532 26.19 1.35 33.03
CA PRO A 532 27.04 2.52 33.32
C PRO A 532 28.54 2.33 33.04
N SER A 533 29.05 1.08 33.13
CA SER A 533 30.44 0.78 32.78
C SER A 533 30.76 1.02 31.32
N GLU A 534 29.78 0.88 30.42
CA GLU A 534 29.89 1.05 28.97
C GLU A 534 29.48 2.45 28.49
N ALA A 535 28.75 3.20 29.31
CA ALA A 535 28.21 4.51 28.95
C ALA A 535 29.27 5.64 28.84
N THR A 536 30.47 5.42 29.38
CA THR A 536 31.54 6.42 29.35
C THR A 536 32.38 6.25 28.10
N PHE A 537 32.61 7.36 27.37
CA PHE A 537 33.52 7.40 26.23
C PHE A 537 34.96 7.51 26.71
N ARG A 538 35.81 6.58 26.30
CA ARG A 538 37.17 6.41 26.84
C ARG A 538 38.20 6.46 25.73
N GLY A 539 39.49 6.45 26.08
CA GLY A 539 40.62 6.41 25.13
C GLY A 539 40.53 5.24 24.14
N GLY A 540 40.07 4.06 24.58
CA GLY A 540 39.81 2.90 23.72
C GLY A 540 38.77 3.12 22.63
N ASP A 541 37.80 4.01 22.87
CA ASP A 541 36.79 4.35 21.85
C ASP A 541 37.44 5.19 20.74
N TYR A 542 38.31 6.13 21.08
CA TYR A 542 39.09 6.91 20.09
C TYR A 542 40.00 6.01 19.25
N THR A 543 40.73 5.08 19.90
CA THR A 543 41.62 4.16 19.16
C THR A 543 40.87 3.17 18.30
N ASN A 544 39.68 2.77 18.67
CA ASN A 544 38.82 1.95 17.80
C ASN A 544 38.23 2.79 16.65
N MET A 545 37.69 4.00 16.96
CA MET A 545 37.09 4.87 15.96
C MET A 545 38.07 5.30 14.88
N ILE A 546 39.33 5.63 15.28
CA ILE A 546 40.36 6.10 14.35
C ILE A 546 40.70 5.09 13.27
N ILE A 547 40.51 3.80 13.54
CA ILE A 547 40.70 2.70 12.59
C ILE A 547 39.39 2.16 11.99
N GLY A 548 38.27 2.87 12.18
CA GLY A 548 36.95 2.53 11.66
C GLY A 548 36.35 1.27 12.28
N GLN A 549 36.64 1.01 13.57
CA GLN A 549 36.11 -0.13 14.33
C GLN A 549 35.34 0.35 15.59
N GLY A 550 35.03 -0.57 16.49
CA GLY A 550 34.20 -0.30 17.66
C GLY A 550 32.75 -0.10 17.26
N ASP A 551 32.17 1.03 17.69
CA ASP A 551 30.78 1.40 17.40
C ASP A 551 30.61 2.16 16.07
N VAL A 552 31.69 2.35 15.28
CA VAL A 552 31.62 3.00 13.95
C VAL A 552 30.88 2.10 12.97
N LEU A 553 29.79 2.62 12.43
CA LEU A 553 29.01 1.97 11.38
C LEU A 553 28.78 2.94 10.23
N VAL A 554 29.10 2.53 9.02
CA VAL A 554 28.92 3.34 7.81
C VAL A 554 28.25 2.49 6.72
N THR A 555 27.61 3.15 5.77
CA THR A 555 27.14 2.47 4.57
C THR A 555 28.24 2.46 3.50
N PRO A 556 28.25 1.47 2.61
CA PRO A 556 29.15 1.47 1.45
C PRO A 556 29.04 2.72 0.60
N LEU A 557 27.82 3.27 0.45
CA LEU A 557 27.58 4.51 -0.28
C LEU A 557 28.27 5.70 0.41
N GLN A 558 28.13 5.86 1.74
CA GLN A 558 28.82 6.92 2.48
C GLN A 558 30.34 6.87 2.27
N VAL A 559 30.92 5.66 2.34
CA VAL A 559 32.36 5.50 2.10
C VAL A 559 32.75 5.92 0.68
N ALA A 560 31.96 5.50 -0.32
CA ALA A 560 32.21 5.88 -1.71
C ALA A 560 32.10 7.40 -1.94
N CYS A 561 31.07 8.04 -1.36
CA CYS A 561 30.91 9.51 -1.42
C CYS A 561 32.07 10.24 -0.74
N ALA A 562 32.50 9.77 0.44
CA ALA A 562 33.63 10.35 1.15
C ALA A 562 34.94 10.26 0.34
N TYR A 563 35.22 9.11 -0.30
CA TYR A 563 36.36 8.96 -1.21
C TYR A 563 36.22 9.80 -2.49
N ALA A 564 35.01 9.96 -3.04
CA ALA A 564 34.78 10.87 -4.14
C ALA A 564 35.15 12.30 -3.77
N GLY A 565 34.78 12.76 -2.56
CA GLY A 565 35.18 14.08 -2.04
C GLY A 565 36.68 14.24 -1.82
N VAL A 566 37.45 13.16 -1.63
CA VAL A 566 38.94 13.22 -1.57
C VAL A 566 39.53 13.28 -2.99
N ALA A 567 38.84 12.70 -3.98
CA ALA A 567 39.32 12.61 -5.36
C ALA A 567 39.10 13.89 -6.17
N THR A 568 38.17 14.74 -5.75
CA THR A 568 37.83 16.04 -6.39
C THR A 568 38.45 17.21 -5.67
#